data_afe928c7500ed418e51ea56a6b1fb988
#
_entry.id   afe928c7500ed418e51ea56a6b1fb988
#
_cell.length_a   1.000
_cell.length_b   1.000
_cell.length_c   1.000
_cell.angle_alpha   90.00
_cell.angle_beta   90.00
_cell.angle_gamma   90.00
#
_symmetry.space_group_name_H-M   'P 1'
#
loop_
_entity.id
_entity.type
_entity.pdbx_description
1 polymer ?
#
loop_
_entity_poly.entity_id
_entity_poly.type
_entity_poly.pdbx_seq_one_letter_code
_entity_poly.pdbx_strand_id
1 'polypeptide(L)'
;LMLAGTLLLQHRKNVDREQRKAEAIAALERVPTVTPTPAATPTPTPTPIPTATPTPVLERAYVFNPEDYLGTWRSKNGRVKIKIKKLSQKSVTFTYSQTNKKKTATCKAKVKKSVAGNATRFSFTDSLGNVAKGYLTFDNGRLYVNIKTKTKAEGAKVHPSVDTVMIK
;
A
#
# COMPACT_ATOMS: atom_id res chain seq x y z
N LEU A 1 29.13 22.14 -44.79
CA LEU A 1 28.04 21.54 -45.61
C LEU A 1 26.99 20.77 -44.80
N MET A 2 27.16 20.57 -43.48
CA MET A 2 26.20 19.80 -42.65
C MET A 2 25.09 20.62 -41.97
N LEU A 3 25.14 21.95 -41.94
CA LEU A 3 24.16 22.80 -41.26
C LEU A 3 22.89 23.09 -42.08
N ALA A 4 22.94 22.97 -43.40
CA ALA A 4 21.78 23.25 -44.25
C ALA A 4 20.71 22.12 -44.25
N GLY A 5 21.10 20.87 -44.00
CA GLY A 5 20.20 19.73 -44.02
C GLY A 5 19.22 19.67 -42.82
N THR A 6 19.67 20.11 -41.64
CA THR A 6 18.85 20.10 -40.42
C THR A 6 17.77 21.17 -40.45
N LEU A 7 18.01 22.32 -41.03
CA LEU A 7 17.03 23.41 -41.14
C LEU A 7 15.85 23.03 -42.09
N LEU A 8 16.16 22.36 -43.20
CA LEU A 8 15.14 21.88 -44.14
C LEU A 8 14.25 20.79 -43.57
N LEU A 9 14.80 19.90 -42.74
CA LEU A 9 14.00 18.85 -42.06
C LEU A 9 13.07 19.42 -40.97
N GLN A 10 13.53 20.44 -40.25
CA GLN A 10 12.70 21.12 -39.27
C GLN A 10 11.56 21.93 -39.94
N HIS A 11 11.86 22.56 -41.05
CA HIS A 11 10.85 23.31 -41.78
C HIS A 11 9.73 22.39 -42.32
N ARG A 12 10.06 21.24 -42.89
CA ARG A 12 9.09 20.23 -43.34
C ARG A 12 8.21 19.72 -42.18
N LYS A 13 8.78 19.42 -41.05
CA LYS A 13 8.03 18.95 -39.86
C LYS A 13 7.05 20.01 -39.33
N ASN A 14 7.39 21.28 -39.43
CA ASN A 14 6.49 22.36 -39.02
C ASN A 14 5.34 22.57 -40.00
N VAL A 15 5.60 22.49 -41.28
CA VAL A 15 4.53 22.60 -42.33
C VAL A 15 3.55 21.44 -42.18
N ASP A 16 4.01 20.20 -42.01
CA ASP A 16 3.14 19.03 -41.80
C ASP A 16 2.30 19.14 -40.53
N ARG A 17 2.81 19.78 -39.49
CA ARG A 17 2.10 19.99 -38.23
C ARG A 17 0.98 21.03 -38.38
N GLU A 18 1.24 22.10 -39.12
CA GLU A 18 0.26 23.14 -39.37
C GLU A 18 -0.86 22.65 -40.33
N GLN A 19 -0.52 21.83 -41.32
CA GLN A 19 -1.51 21.21 -42.19
C GLN A 19 -2.44 20.27 -41.44
N ARG A 20 -1.92 19.42 -40.57
CA ARG A 20 -2.76 18.54 -39.74
C ARG A 20 -3.65 19.28 -38.76
N LYS A 21 -3.22 20.43 -38.24
CA LYS A 21 -4.08 21.29 -37.42
C LYS A 21 -5.21 21.93 -38.24
N ALA A 22 -4.90 22.39 -39.44
CA ALA A 22 -5.91 22.98 -40.33
C ALA A 22 -6.96 21.93 -40.75
N GLU A 23 -6.55 20.69 -41.08
CA GLU A 23 -7.47 19.60 -41.40
C GLU A 23 -8.34 19.19 -40.19
N ALA A 24 -7.78 19.18 -39.00
CA ALA A 24 -8.54 18.87 -37.79
C ALA A 24 -9.60 19.94 -37.46
N ILE A 25 -9.29 21.22 -37.70
CA ILE A 25 -10.25 22.33 -37.53
C ILE A 25 -11.35 22.26 -38.58
N ALA A 26 -10.99 21.99 -39.83
CA ALA A 26 -11.98 21.86 -40.95
C ALA A 26 -12.91 20.65 -40.79
N ALA A 27 -12.43 19.59 -40.11
CA ALA A 27 -13.25 18.41 -39.76
C ALA A 27 -14.25 18.71 -38.62
N LEU A 28 -13.91 19.62 -37.69
CA LEU A 28 -14.82 20.05 -36.63
C LEU A 28 -15.91 21.01 -37.09
N GLU A 29 -15.70 21.74 -38.17
CA GLU A 29 -16.71 22.65 -38.75
C GLU A 29 -17.77 21.96 -39.61
N ARG A 30 -17.57 20.69 -39.97
CA ARG A 30 -18.56 19.90 -40.72
C ARG A 30 -19.51 19.14 -39.78
N VAL A 31 -20.13 19.84 -38.85
CA VAL A 31 -21.24 19.27 -38.08
C VAL A 31 -22.49 19.34 -38.97
N PRO A 32 -23.11 18.21 -39.36
CA PRO A 32 -24.36 18.23 -40.11
C PRO A 32 -25.43 18.85 -39.21
N THR A 33 -26.05 19.93 -39.70
CA THR A 33 -27.23 20.52 -39.08
C THR A 33 -28.34 19.47 -39.08
N VAL A 34 -28.58 18.81 -37.95
CA VAL A 34 -29.71 17.90 -37.78
C VAL A 34 -31.01 18.72 -37.75
N THR A 35 -31.83 18.55 -38.73
CA THR A 35 -33.19 19.07 -38.75
C THR A 35 -33.94 18.51 -37.53
N PRO A 36 -34.57 19.32 -36.67
CA PRO A 36 -35.29 18.81 -35.53
C PRO A 36 -36.47 17.95 -35.97
N THR A 37 -36.41 16.67 -35.71
CA THR A 37 -37.55 15.77 -35.79
C THR A 37 -38.52 16.14 -34.68
N PRO A 38 -39.85 16.25 -34.96
CA PRO A 38 -40.82 16.60 -33.94
C PRO A 38 -40.72 15.62 -32.75
N ALA A 39 -40.53 16.18 -31.56
CA ALA A 39 -40.40 15.42 -30.33
C ALA A 39 -41.69 14.60 -30.09
N ALA A 40 -41.53 13.30 -29.95
CA ALA A 40 -42.57 12.42 -29.46
C ALA A 40 -42.99 12.89 -28.05
N THR A 41 -44.30 13.07 -27.85
CA THR A 41 -44.88 13.40 -26.55
C THR A 41 -44.40 12.36 -25.49
N PRO A 42 -43.79 12.77 -24.38
CA PRO A 42 -43.30 11.81 -23.41
C PRO A 42 -44.46 11.05 -22.78
N THR A 43 -44.49 9.76 -23.00
CA THR A 43 -45.35 8.86 -22.24
C THR A 43 -44.95 8.98 -20.75
N PRO A 44 -45.90 9.15 -19.79
CA PRO A 44 -45.56 9.28 -18.41
C PRO A 44 -44.80 8.01 -17.95
N THR A 45 -43.51 8.19 -17.66
CA THR A 45 -42.66 7.14 -17.08
C THR A 45 -43.23 6.81 -15.69
N PRO A 46 -43.50 5.52 -15.37
CA PRO A 46 -43.94 5.17 -14.03
C PRO A 46 -42.90 5.65 -13.01
N THR A 47 -43.34 6.44 -12.04
CA THR A 47 -42.53 6.93 -10.96
C THR A 47 -41.88 5.71 -10.23
N PRO A 48 -40.55 5.60 -10.15
CA PRO A 48 -39.94 4.48 -9.45
C PRO A 48 -40.39 4.47 -7.99
N ILE A 49 -40.91 3.34 -7.53
CA ILE A 49 -41.21 3.11 -6.14
C ILE A 49 -39.90 3.28 -5.37
N PRO A 50 -39.84 4.09 -4.31
CA PRO A 50 -38.60 4.25 -3.55
C PRO A 50 -38.20 2.90 -2.98
N THR A 51 -37.13 2.34 -3.55
CA THR A 51 -36.48 1.16 -2.98
C THR A 51 -35.95 1.53 -1.60
N ALA A 52 -36.36 0.81 -0.56
CA ALA A 52 -35.87 1.04 0.80
C ALA A 52 -34.34 1.01 0.77
N THR A 53 -33.72 2.17 1.03
CA THR A 53 -32.29 2.27 1.19
C THR A 53 -31.89 1.38 2.37
N PRO A 54 -30.99 0.40 2.20
CA PRO A 54 -30.55 -0.43 3.33
C PRO A 54 -29.98 0.47 4.41
N THR A 55 -30.57 0.41 5.61
CA THR A 55 -30.04 1.12 6.77
C THR A 55 -28.59 0.68 6.97
N PRO A 56 -27.62 1.62 6.99
CA PRO A 56 -26.23 1.25 7.21
C PRO A 56 -26.13 0.55 8.56
N VAL A 57 -25.73 -0.72 8.53
CA VAL A 57 -25.35 -1.43 9.76
C VAL A 57 -24.12 -0.70 10.28
N LEU A 58 -24.26 0.01 11.37
CA LEU A 58 -23.15 0.61 12.10
C LEU A 58 -22.26 -0.55 12.58
N GLU A 59 -21.28 -0.92 11.75
CA GLU A 59 -20.19 -1.77 12.18
C GLU A 59 -19.53 -1.07 13.37
N ARG A 60 -19.59 -1.68 14.55
CA ARG A 60 -18.96 -1.14 15.76
C ARG A 60 -17.50 -0.92 15.43
N ALA A 61 -17.08 0.35 15.38
CA ALA A 61 -15.68 0.69 15.21
C ALA A 61 -14.87 -0.05 16.28
N TYR A 62 -13.87 -0.83 15.85
CA TYR A 62 -12.99 -1.54 16.78
C TYR A 62 -12.25 -0.52 17.65
N VAL A 63 -12.48 -0.59 18.93
CA VAL A 63 -11.77 0.24 19.91
C VAL A 63 -10.41 -0.41 20.16
N PHE A 64 -9.33 0.29 19.81
CA PHE A 64 -7.98 -0.16 20.05
C PHE A 64 -7.71 -0.31 21.55
N ASN A 65 -7.63 -1.55 22.03
CA ASN A 65 -7.22 -1.86 23.39
C ASN A 65 -5.77 -2.41 23.38
N PRO A 66 -4.78 -1.68 23.93
CA PRO A 66 -3.39 -2.12 23.97
C PRO A 66 -3.18 -3.48 24.64
N GLU A 67 -4.00 -3.83 25.63
CA GLU A 67 -3.86 -5.09 26.40
C GLU A 67 -4.11 -6.33 25.54
N ASP A 68 -4.96 -6.21 24.50
CA ASP A 68 -5.25 -7.32 23.59
C ASP A 68 -4.00 -7.80 22.84
N TYR A 69 -3.01 -6.94 22.72
CA TYR A 69 -1.77 -7.22 21.98
C TYR A 69 -0.61 -7.65 22.86
N LEU A 70 -0.73 -7.54 24.19
CA LEU A 70 0.32 -7.99 25.10
C LEU A 70 0.50 -9.51 25.01
N GLY A 71 1.74 -9.97 25.20
CA GLY A 71 2.05 -11.40 25.20
C GLY A 71 2.88 -11.83 23.99
N THR A 72 2.83 -13.13 23.70
CA THR A 72 3.70 -13.76 22.68
C THR A 72 2.91 -14.10 21.44
N TRP A 73 3.36 -13.57 20.33
CA TRP A 73 2.85 -13.80 18.99
C TRP A 73 3.84 -14.64 18.18
N ARG A 74 3.32 -15.53 17.33
CA ARG A 74 4.12 -16.45 16.52
C ARG A 74 3.72 -16.38 15.04
N SER A 75 4.70 -16.53 14.16
CA SER A 75 4.39 -16.80 12.76
C SER A 75 3.76 -18.19 12.58
N LYS A 76 2.95 -18.38 11.56
CA LYS A 76 2.29 -19.67 11.27
C LYS A 76 3.27 -20.87 11.26
N ASN A 77 4.50 -20.67 10.81
CA ASN A 77 5.54 -21.69 10.80
C ASN A 77 6.33 -21.79 12.12
N GLY A 78 5.97 -21.03 13.15
CA GLY A 78 6.59 -21.03 14.48
C GLY A 78 8.01 -20.49 14.57
N ARG A 79 8.63 -20.09 13.44
CA ARG A 79 10.03 -19.65 13.41
C ARG A 79 10.25 -18.24 13.92
N VAL A 80 9.27 -17.38 13.77
CA VAL A 80 9.33 -16.01 14.27
C VAL A 80 8.45 -15.90 15.50
N LYS A 81 8.97 -15.28 16.55
CA LYS A 81 8.26 -14.93 17.77
C LYS A 81 8.46 -13.46 18.09
N ILE A 82 7.36 -12.79 18.40
CA ILE A 82 7.36 -11.41 18.90
C ILE A 82 6.64 -11.42 20.23
N LYS A 83 7.32 -10.96 21.28
CA LYS A 83 6.71 -10.77 22.60
C LYS A 83 6.55 -9.29 22.87
N ILE A 84 5.30 -8.82 22.84
CA ILE A 84 4.95 -7.45 23.20
C ILE A 84 4.90 -7.37 24.72
N LYS A 85 5.79 -6.55 25.29
CA LYS A 85 5.92 -6.39 26.75
C LYS A 85 5.14 -5.20 27.27
N LYS A 86 5.11 -4.12 26.49
CA LYS A 86 4.38 -2.89 26.81
C LYS A 86 3.86 -2.30 25.50
N LEU A 87 2.64 -1.85 25.51
CA LEU A 87 2.00 -1.13 24.41
C LEU A 87 1.15 -0.02 24.99
N SER A 88 1.25 1.15 24.42
CA SER A 88 0.40 2.30 24.69
C SER A 88 0.15 3.05 23.38
N GLN A 89 -0.71 4.05 23.39
CA GLN A 89 -0.93 4.92 22.23
C GLN A 89 0.34 5.68 21.77
N LYS A 90 1.36 5.79 22.65
CA LYS A 90 2.60 6.55 22.37
C LYS A 90 3.80 5.66 22.07
N SER A 91 3.84 4.44 22.59
CA SER A 91 5.05 3.60 22.48
C SER A 91 4.76 2.11 22.58
N VAL A 92 5.63 1.33 21.95
CA VAL A 92 5.65 -0.13 22.07
C VAL A 92 7.05 -0.59 22.47
N THR A 93 7.09 -1.61 23.34
CA THR A 93 8.32 -2.33 23.68
C THR A 93 8.09 -3.82 23.43
N PHE A 94 8.88 -4.39 22.56
CA PHE A 94 8.79 -5.82 22.23
C PHE A 94 10.15 -6.47 22.06
N THR A 95 10.17 -7.79 22.14
CA THR A 95 11.33 -8.60 21.76
C THR A 95 10.98 -9.40 20.52
N TYR A 96 11.92 -9.42 19.60
CA TYR A 96 11.87 -10.22 18.37
C TYR A 96 12.83 -11.41 18.51
N SER A 97 12.44 -12.57 17.99
CA SER A 97 13.34 -13.70 17.78
C SER A 97 12.95 -14.47 16.55
N GLN A 98 13.93 -14.88 15.77
CA GLN A 98 13.74 -15.74 14.60
C GLN A 98 14.78 -16.85 14.60
N THR A 99 14.29 -18.07 14.41
CA THR A 99 15.11 -19.28 14.32
C THR A 99 15.18 -19.73 12.86
N ASN A 100 16.33 -20.23 12.42
CA ASN A 100 16.47 -20.79 11.08
C ASN A 100 15.65 -22.08 10.90
N LYS A 101 15.52 -22.58 9.66
CA LYS A 101 14.76 -23.81 9.37
C LYS A 101 15.25 -25.03 10.15
N LYS A 102 16.55 -25.15 10.31
CA LYS A 102 17.21 -26.28 11.02
C LYS A 102 17.20 -26.11 12.54
N LYS A 103 16.66 -25.01 13.07
CA LYS A 103 16.63 -24.67 14.52
C LYS A 103 18.00 -24.63 15.21
N THR A 104 19.07 -24.45 14.43
CA THR A 104 20.45 -24.40 14.91
C THR A 104 20.96 -23.00 15.21
N ALA A 105 20.27 -21.97 14.75
CA ALA A 105 20.64 -20.58 14.98
C ALA A 105 19.39 -19.72 15.21
N THR A 106 19.52 -18.76 16.12
CA THR A 106 18.44 -17.81 16.45
C THR A 106 19.02 -16.41 16.55
N CYS A 107 18.41 -15.47 15.82
CA CYS A 107 18.66 -14.05 16.03
C CYS A 107 17.61 -13.45 16.97
N LYS A 108 18.01 -12.47 17.78
CA LYS A 108 17.16 -11.81 18.77
C LYS A 108 17.37 -10.31 18.74
N ALA A 109 16.31 -9.55 19.02
CA ALA A 109 16.40 -8.11 19.20
C ALA A 109 15.38 -7.64 20.24
N LYS A 110 15.72 -6.53 20.94
CA LYS A 110 14.80 -5.79 21.80
C LYS A 110 14.57 -4.44 21.18
N VAL A 111 13.31 -4.08 20.99
CA VAL A 111 12.91 -2.86 20.29
C VAL A 111 11.98 -2.05 21.18
N LYS A 112 12.26 -0.75 21.30
CA LYS A 112 11.37 0.26 21.91
C LYS A 112 11.20 1.38 20.90
N LYS A 113 9.98 1.65 20.47
CA LYS A 113 9.67 2.68 19.46
C LYS A 113 8.35 3.38 19.74
N SER A 114 8.20 4.56 19.14
CA SER A 114 6.95 5.30 19.14
C SER A 114 5.91 4.60 18.29
N VAL A 115 4.66 4.71 18.69
CA VAL A 115 3.49 4.26 17.93
C VAL A 115 2.83 5.50 17.32
N ALA A 116 2.40 5.40 16.07
CA ALA A 116 1.61 6.43 15.39
C ALA A 116 0.32 5.78 14.90
N GLY A 117 -0.81 6.19 15.46
CA GLY A 117 -2.10 5.53 15.22
C GLY A 117 -2.06 4.07 15.71
N ASN A 118 -2.30 3.14 14.80
CA ASN A 118 -2.27 1.70 15.06
C ASN A 118 -1.01 1.00 14.52
N ALA A 119 0.04 1.76 14.18
CA ALA A 119 1.25 1.20 13.58
C ALA A 119 2.52 1.78 14.20
N THR A 120 3.62 1.06 14.07
CA THR A 120 4.95 1.53 14.43
C THR A 120 5.97 1.08 13.40
N ARG A 121 6.85 2.01 12.99
CA ARG A 121 8.01 1.71 12.15
C ARG A 121 9.26 1.66 13.01
N PHE A 122 10.15 0.72 12.72
CA PHE A 122 11.37 0.54 13.48
C PHE A 122 12.51 0.00 12.63
N SER A 123 13.71 0.19 13.13
CA SER A 123 14.90 -0.52 12.71
C SER A 123 15.63 -1.03 13.94
N PHE A 124 16.34 -2.13 13.79
CA PHE A 124 17.13 -2.73 14.87
C PHE A 124 18.35 -3.47 14.31
N THR A 125 19.33 -3.66 15.17
CA THR A 125 20.41 -4.62 14.95
C THR A 125 20.12 -5.84 15.84
N ASP A 126 20.18 -7.04 15.27
CA ASP A 126 19.93 -8.26 16.02
C ASP A 126 21.19 -8.77 16.72
N SER A 127 21.04 -9.86 17.49
CA SER A 127 22.12 -10.48 18.23
C SER A 127 23.23 -11.12 17.38
N LEU A 128 23.03 -11.20 16.06
CA LEU A 128 24.00 -11.71 15.10
C LEU A 128 24.62 -10.59 14.26
N GLY A 129 24.27 -9.31 14.52
CA GLY A 129 24.77 -8.17 13.80
C GLY A 129 23.99 -7.81 12.50
N ASN A 130 22.91 -8.52 12.17
CA ASN A 130 22.08 -8.13 11.04
C ASN A 130 21.34 -6.83 11.34
N VAL A 131 21.31 -5.90 10.38
CA VAL A 131 20.46 -4.72 10.45
C VAL A 131 19.16 -4.97 9.72
N ALA A 132 18.04 -4.77 10.38
CA ALA A 132 16.71 -4.97 9.83
C ALA A 132 15.83 -3.74 10.06
N LYS A 133 14.85 -3.56 9.18
CA LYS A 133 13.77 -2.58 9.31
C LYS A 133 12.42 -3.25 9.14
N GLY A 134 11.41 -2.68 9.73
CA GLY A 134 10.07 -3.21 9.61
C GLY A 134 9.02 -2.32 10.23
N TYR A 135 7.82 -2.84 10.27
CA TYR A 135 6.69 -2.24 10.96
C TYR A 135 5.81 -3.30 11.61
N LEU A 136 5.12 -2.89 12.65
CA LEU A 136 4.01 -3.61 13.27
C LEU A 136 2.75 -2.82 13.01
N THR A 137 1.66 -3.51 12.70
CA THR A 137 0.31 -2.93 12.66
C THR A 137 -0.60 -3.70 13.59
N PHE A 138 -1.32 -2.96 14.41
CA PHE A 138 -2.29 -3.45 15.39
C PHE A 138 -3.67 -3.20 14.84
N ASP A 139 -4.35 -4.21 14.37
CA ASP A 139 -5.63 -4.05 13.72
C ASP A 139 -6.62 -5.13 14.14
N ASN A 140 -7.75 -4.73 14.69
CA ASN A 140 -8.87 -5.58 15.03
C ASN A 140 -8.45 -6.87 15.79
N GLY A 141 -7.62 -6.71 16.84
CA GLY A 141 -7.09 -7.82 17.63
C GLY A 141 -6.03 -8.67 16.92
N ARG A 142 -5.62 -8.28 15.69
CA ARG A 142 -4.59 -8.96 14.91
C ARG A 142 -3.29 -8.17 14.93
N LEU A 143 -2.18 -8.87 14.95
CA LEU A 143 -0.85 -8.28 14.82
C LEU A 143 -0.28 -8.63 13.45
N TYR A 144 -0.16 -7.62 12.58
CA TYR A 144 0.56 -7.76 11.33
C TYR A 144 2.00 -7.31 11.50
N VAL A 145 2.94 -8.08 10.94
CA VAL A 145 4.37 -7.85 11.07
C VAL A 145 5.03 -7.95 9.71
N ASN A 146 5.75 -6.90 9.33
CA ASN A 146 6.65 -6.93 8.20
C ASN A 146 8.06 -6.53 8.67
N ILE A 147 9.04 -7.41 8.48
CA ILE A 147 10.44 -7.16 8.80
C ILE A 147 11.28 -7.66 7.63
N LYS A 148 12.20 -6.83 7.17
CA LYS A 148 13.17 -7.15 6.12
C LYS A 148 14.57 -6.80 6.57
N THR A 149 15.51 -7.70 6.35
CA THR A 149 16.94 -7.43 6.56
C THR A 149 17.41 -6.39 5.56
N LYS A 150 18.04 -5.35 6.06
CA LYS A 150 18.70 -4.30 5.28
C LYS A 150 20.17 -4.65 5.00
N THR A 151 20.87 -5.09 6.05
CA THR A 151 22.28 -5.50 5.97
C THR A 151 22.43 -6.86 6.66
N LYS A 152 23.02 -7.81 5.97
CA LYS A 152 23.32 -9.12 6.53
C LYS A 152 24.68 -9.07 7.22
N ALA A 153 24.76 -9.62 8.42
CA ALA A 153 26.05 -9.81 9.08
C ALA A 153 26.79 -10.99 8.45
N GLU A 154 28.11 -10.86 8.36
CA GLU A 154 28.97 -11.91 7.85
C GLU A 154 28.86 -13.18 8.72
N GLY A 155 28.77 -14.34 8.11
CA GLY A 155 28.63 -15.63 8.81
C GLY A 155 27.30 -15.88 9.52
N ALA A 156 26.34 -14.95 9.50
CA ALA A 156 25.06 -15.14 10.14
C ALA A 156 24.20 -16.20 9.42
N LYS A 157 23.82 -17.25 10.14
CA LYS A 157 23.02 -18.39 9.62
C LYS A 157 21.52 -18.12 9.60
N VAL A 158 21.07 -16.96 10.11
CA VAL A 158 19.67 -16.52 10.10
C VAL A 158 19.62 -15.00 9.97
N HIS A 159 18.66 -14.53 9.17
CA HIS A 159 18.46 -13.11 8.91
C HIS A 159 17.01 -12.75 9.19
N PRO A 160 16.72 -11.63 9.86
CA PRO A 160 15.36 -11.18 10.13
C PRO A 160 14.53 -11.03 8.86
N SER A 161 13.49 -11.83 8.70
CA SER A 161 12.58 -11.77 7.56
C SER A 161 11.24 -12.37 7.94
N VAL A 162 10.20 -11.54 7.93
CA VAL A 162 8.81 -11.97 8.17
C VAL A 162 7.85 -10.99 7.50
N ASP A 163 6.81 -11.51 6.91
CA ASP A 163 5.72 -10.73 6.32
C ASP A 163 4.44 -11.56 6.49
N THR A 164 3.72 -11.33 7.58
CA THR A 164 2.56 -12.14 7.92
C THR A 164 1.73 -11.56 9.06
N VAL A 165 0.48 -12.01 9.14
CA VAL A 165 -0.32 -11.90 10.37
C VAL A 165 0.19 -12.92 11.37
N MET A 166 0.43 -12.48 12.60
CA MET A 166 0.90 -13.33 13.70
C MET A 166 -0.28 -14.00 14.42
N ILE A 167 0.01 -15.14 15.03
CA ILE A 167 -0.94 -15.89 15.86
C ILE A 167 -0.51 -15.74 17.32
N LYS A 168 -1.46 -15.47 18.19
CA LYS A 168 -1.23 -15.36 19.64
C LYS A 168 -1.13 -16.73 20.29
#